data_e9e77fac10b8c24dd2f00dcee6980354
#
_entry.id   e9e77fac10b8c24dd2f00dcee6980354
#
_cell.length_a   1.000
_cell.length_b   1.000
_cell.length_c   1.000
_cell.angle_alpha   90.00
_cell.angle_beta   90.00
_cell.angle_gamma   90.00
#
_symmetry.space_group_name_H-M   'P 1'
#
loop_
_entity.id
_entity.type
_entity.pdbx_description
1 polymer ?
#
loop_
_entity_poly.entity_id
_entity_poly.type
_entity_poly.pdbx_seq_one_letter_code
_entity_poly.pdbx_strand_id
1 'polypeptide(L)'
;MSATSHYHILPQATAIRPTLSEHYRCDEEQLVKQLIPQARVDEHAEGIKTLTKKLVEKVRNARQKASGVDALMHEFSLSSEEGVALMCLAEALLRIPDKATADKLIRDKIAKGDWRSHVGNSPSLFVNAAAWGLVVTGKLVATHSESSLSSSLSRLIQKGGEPLIRKGVDVAMRLLGKQFVTGETIQQAIKNGEKRFAMGYRYSYDMLGEAAFTAEDAKRYYDDYVASIHAVGAVSRGLGVYKSSGVSVKLSAIHPRYSLAQHKRVVDELYPRLKDLFLLAKQYDIGLNIDAEEADRLELSLDLMDRLIADPDLAGFDGIGFVVQAYQKRCPYVIDYLIEKARANHRKLMIRLVKGAYWDSEVKRAQADGAEGYPVFSRKVHTDLNYIVCAKKLLSAQDVIYPQFATHNAQTLSTIYHLAQGKHFEFQCLHGMGETLYDEVVGSNNLNVQCRIYAPVGSYQTLLAYLVRRLLENGANGSFVNQIVDENLSIDDLACDPVAKAQITAGTMHPKIPLPVKLFAEQRQNSKGYDLTDAIHLKTLEAELNQFASQQYRAE
;
A
#
# COMPACT_ATOMS: atom_id res chain seq x y z
N MET A 1 -30.22 26.59 38.06
CA MET A 1 -30.49 25.58 37.02
C MET A 1 -29.14 24.98 36.61
N SER A 2 -28.78 23.81 37.15
CA SER A 2 -27.54 23.13 36.77
C SER A 2 -27.76 22.50 35.38
N ALA A 3 -27.09 23.03 34.41
CA ALA A 3 -27.04 22.38 33.08
C ALA A 3 -26.37 21.02 33.30
N THR A 4 -27.11 19.94 33.19
CA THR A 4 -26.58 18.60 33.12
C THR A 4 -25.68 18.56 31.88
N SER A 5 -24.38 18.54 32.11
CA SER A 5 -23.37 18.41 31.03
C SER A 5 -23.52 17.01 30.47
N HIS A 6 -24.13 16.89 29.30
CA HIS A 6 -24.10 15.65 28.56
C HIS A 6 -22.80 15.53 27.75
N TYR A 7 -22.13 14.39 27.88
CA TYR A 7 -20.95 14.07 27.05
C TYR A 7 -21.42 13.61 25.67
N HIS A 8 -20.92 14.24 24.64
CA HIS A 8 -21.11 13.84 23.25
C HIS A 8 -19.74 13.51 22.64
N ILE A 9 -19.34 12.25 22.77
CA ILE A 9 -18.04 11.76 22.28
C ILE A 9 -18.16 11.29 20.85
N LEU A 10 -19.27 10.58 20.52
CA LEU A 10 -19.57 10.19 19.15
C LEU A 10 -20.11 11.40 18.40
N PRO A 11 -19.45 11.84 17.31
CA PRO A 11 -19.97 12.93 16.50
C PRO A 11 -21.38 12.61 15.96
N GLN A 12 -22.34 13.51 16.15
CA GLN A 12 -23.76 13.30 15.82
C GLN A 12 -24.02 12.90 14.35
N ALA A 13 -23.11 13.25 13.46
CA ALA A 13 -23.20 12.96 12.03
C ALA A 13 -22.49 11.67 11.61
N THR A 14 -21.89 10.92 12.54
CA THR A 14 -21.20 9.66 12.21
C THR A 14 -22.23 8.57 11.94
N ALA A 15 -22.19 8.00 10.75
CA ALA A 15 -23.02 6.85 10.41
C ALA A 15 -22.50 5.60 11.16
N ILE A 16 -23.39 4.96 11.92
CA ILE A 16 -23.08 3.65 12.53
C ILE A 16 -23.40 2.58 11.51
N ARG A 17 -22.42 1.73 11.19
CA ARG A 17 -22.53 0.60 10.26
C ARG A 17 -22.34 -0.71 11.02
N PRO A 18 -23.41 -1.27 11.65
CA PRO A 18 -23.26 -2.41 12.58
C PRO A 18 -22.50 -3.58 11.98
N THR A 19 -22.85 -3.98 10.76
CA THR A 19 -22.20 -5.10 10.08
C THR A 19 -20.69 -4.88 9.89
N LEU A 20 -20.25 -3.64 9.57
CA LEU A 20 -18.84 -3.34 9.40
C LEU A 20 -18.09 -3.35 10.74
N SER A 21 -18.72 -2.80 11.79
CA SER A 21 -18.16 -2.79 13.13
C SER A 21 -18.06 -4.20 13.72
N GLU A 22 -19.08 -5.04 13.56
CA GLU A 22 -19.07 -6.45 14.01
C GLU A 22 -17.93 -7.26 13.38
N HIS A 23 -17.58 -6.96 12.13
CA HIS A 23 -16.50 -7.65 11.39
C HIS A 23 -15.15 -6.96 11.49
N TYR A 24 -15.04 -5.85 12.20
CA TYR A 24 -13.78 -5.09 12.30
C TYR A 24 -12.67 -5.92 12.96
N ARG A 25 -12.98 -6.56 14.10
CA ARG A 25 -12.03 -7.41 14.85
C ARG A 25 -12.61 -8.78 15.17
N CYS A 26 -13.51 -9.28 14.32
CA CYS A 26 -14.16 -10.57 14.52
C CYS A 26 -13.16 -11.73 14.60
N ASP A 27 -13.63 -12.87 15.08
CA ASP A 27 -12.83 -14.09 15.15
C ASP A 27 -12.36 -14.51 13.75
N GLU A 28 -11.03 -14.66 13.59
CA GLU A 28 -10.41 -14.94 12.31
C GLU A 28 -10.75 -16.34 11.82
N GLU A 29 -10.75 -17.33 12.73
CA GLU A 29 -11.00 -18.74 12.37
C GLU A 29 -12.44 -18.94 11.90
N GLN A 30 -13.39 -18.35 12.59
CA GLN A 30 -14.81 -18.44 12.21
C GLN A 30 -15.05 -17.76 10.87
N LEU A 31 -14.50 -16.58 10.66
CA LEU A 31 -14.62 -15.86 9.39
C LEU A 31 -14.01 -16.65 8.23
N VAL A 32 -12.80 -17.17 8.39
CA VAL A 32 -12.10 -17.92 7.34
C VAL A 32 -12.87 -19.20 6.97
N LYS A 33 -13.46 -19.90 7.94
CA LYS A 33 -14.34 -21.06 7.68
C LYS A 33 -15.56 -20.68 6.80
N GLN A 34 -16.08 -19.46 6.95
CA GLN A 34 -17.18 -18.95 6.10
C GLN A 34 -16.69 -18.53 4.70
N LEU A 35 -15.45 -18.01 4.60
CA LEU A 35 -14.88 -17.55 3.33
C LEU A 35 -14.42 -18.70 2.42
N ILE A 36 -13.95 -19.84 2.98
CA ILE A 36 -13.46 -20.99 2.23
C ILE A 36 -14.45 -21.45 1.14
N PRO A 37 -15.73 -21.76 1.43
CA PRO A 37 -16.67 -22.18 0.40
C PRO A 37 -16.96 -21.09 -0.63
N GLN A 38 -16.94 -19.82 -0.25
CA GLN A 38 -17.19 -18.68 -1.14
C GLN A 38 -16.04 -18.44 -2.13
N ALA A 39 -14.80 -18.75 -1.72
CA ALA A 39 -13.61 -18.55 -2.53
C ALA A 39 -13.36 -19.65 -3.58
N ARG A 40 -14.05 -20.79 -3.50
CA ARG A 40 -13.87 -21.92 -4.43
C ARG A 40 -14.04 -21.51 -5.89
N VAL A 41 -13.13 -22.01 -6.73
CA VAL A 41 -13.07 -21.75 -8.19
C VAL A 41 -12.85 -23.05 -8.97
N ASP A 42 -13.45 -24.14 -8.48
CA ASP A 42 -13.20 -25.51 -8.93
C ASP A 42 -13.36 -25.68 -10.45
N GLU A 43 -14.36 -25.02 -11.04
CA GLU A 43 -14.64 -25.04 -12.49
C GLU A 43 -13.49 -24.46 -13.35
N HIS A 44 -12.65 -23.63 -12.76
CA HIS A 44 -11.54 -22.94 -13.44
C HIS A 44 -10.17 -23.41 -12.99
N ALA A 45 -10.07 -24.37 -12.05
CA ALA A 45 -8.83 -24.73 -11.36
C ALA A 45 -7.69 -25.08 -12.31
N GLU A 46 -7.94 -25.90 -13.33
CA GLU A 46 -6.91 -26.30 -14.29
C GLU A 46 -6.45 -25.14 -15.18
N GLY A 47 -7.38 -24.33 -15.67
CA GLY A 47 -7.06 -23.12 -16.45
C GLY A 47 -6.23 -22.12 -15.64
N ILE A 48 -6.61 -21.88 -14.38
CA ILE A 48 -5.89 -21.03 -13.46
C ILE A 48 -4.47 -21.53 -13.24
N LYS A 49 -4.31 -22.82 -12.96
CA LYS A 49 -2.99 -23.45 -12.74
C LYS A 49 -2.10 -23.33 -13.99
N THR A 50 -2.64 -23.64 -15.16
CA THR A 50 -1.91 -23.59 -16.43
C THR A 50 -1.46 -22.17 -16.76
N LEU A 51 -2.36 -21.18 -16.63
CA LEU A 51 -2.01 -19.77 -16.87
C LEU A 51 -0.97 -19.27 -15.87
N THR A 52 -1.13 -19.63 -14.57
CA THR A 52 -0.17 -19.25 -13.54
C THR A 52 1.23 -19.75 -13.84
N LYS A 53 1.37 -21.04 -14.18
CA LYS A 53 2.66 -21.63 -14.55
C LYS A 53 3.30 -20.91 -15.73
N LYS A 54 2.54 -20.68 -16.80
CA LYS A 54 3.00 -19.94 -17.97
C LYS A 54 3.51 -18.55 -17.63
N LEU A 55 2.78 -17.80 -16.80
CA LEU A 55 3.17 -16.45 -16.38
C LEU A 55 4.43 -16.46 -15.52
N VAL A 56 4.54 -17.40 -14.57
CA VAL A 56 5.72 -17.55 -13.71
C VAL A 56 6.96 -17.87 -14.52
N GLU A 57 6.88 -18.84 -15.46
CA GLU A 57 7.98 -19.19 -16.37
C GLU A 57 8.46 -17.99 -17.18
N LYS A 58 7.52 -17.25 -17.77
CA LYS A 58 7.85 -16.07 -18.58
C LYS A 58 8.51 -14.97 -17.74
N VAL A 59 8.01 -14.71 -16.53
CA VAL A 59 8.61 -13.70 -15.64
C VAL A 59 10.01 -14.14 -15.21
N ARG A 60 10.22 -15.41 -14.83
CA ARG A 60 11.56 -15.92 -14.51
C ARG A 60 12.53 -15.77 -15.67
N ASN A 61 12.13 -16.16 -16.87
CA ASN A 61 12.96 -16.05 -18.08
C ASN A 61 13.26 -14.59 -18.46
N ALA A 62 12.32 -13.67 -18.28
CA ALA A 62 12.53 -12.26 -18.54
C ALA A 62 13.52 -11.63 -17.55
N ARG A 63 13.43 -12.01 -16.26
CA ARG A 63 14.32 -11.49 -15.20
C ARG A 63 15.78 -11.96 -15.34
N GLN A 64 16.03 -13.16 -15.83
CA GLN A 64 17.41 -13.61 -16.12
C GLN A 64 18.13 -12.71 -17.13
N LYS A 65 17.37 -11.97 -17.93
CA LYS A 65 17.88 -11.01 -18.93
C LYS A 65 17.85 -9.56 -18.43
N ALA A 66 17.39 -9.33 -17.20
CA ALA A 66 17.25 -7.98 -16.65
C ALA A 66 18.62 -7.35 -16.36
N SER A 67 18.72 -6.04 -16.55
CA SER A 67 19.93 -5.26 -16.31
C SER A 67 19.61 -4.01 -15.48
N GLY A 68 20.63 -3.42 -14.87
CA GLY A 68 20.48 -2.15 -14.14
C GLY A 68 19.99 -2.32 -12.71
N VAL A 69 19.00 -1.53 -12.31
CA VAL A 69 18.53 -1.45 -10.92
C VAL A 69 17.81 -2.73 -10.48
N ASP A 70 17.10 -3.42 -11.38
CA ASP A 70 16.45 -4.71 -11.07
C ASP A 70 17.48 -5.77 -10.69
N ALA A 71 18.62 -5.81 -11.37
CA ALA A 71 19.73 -6.69 -11.05
C ALA A 71 20.39 -6.31 -9.70
N LEU A 72 20.45 -5.01 -9.37
CA LEU A 72 20.97 -4.55 -8.07
C LEU A 72 20.05 -4.98 -6.92
N MET A 73 18.73 -4.85 -7.08
CA MET A 73 17.75 -5.26 -6.06
C MET A 73 17.70 -6.78 -5.88
N HIS A 74 18.06 -7.54 -6.92
CA HIS A 74 18.21 -8.98 -6.83
C HIS A 74 19.47 -9.38 -6.03
N GLU A 75 20.60 -8.74 -6.30
CA GLU A 75 21.88 -9.02 -5.64
C GLU A 75 21.84 -8.66 -4.15
N PHE A 76 21.27 -7.49 -3.82
CA PHE A 76 21.09 -7.02 -2.44
C PHE A 76 19.65 -7.23 -1.99
N SER A 77 19.20 -8.50 -1.98
CA SER A 77 17.85 -8.82 -1.53
C SER A 77 17.66 -8.48 -0.05
N LEU A 78 16.43 -8.14 0.34
CA LEU A 78 16.08 -7.85 1.74
C LEU A 78 16.17 -9.07 2.67
N SER A 79 16.42 -10.25 2.11
CA SER A 79 16.73 -11.47 2.88
C SER A 79 18.20 -11.55 3.29
N SER A 80 19.09 -10.70 2.74
CA SER A 80 20.50 -10.61 3.14
C SER A 80 20.72 -9.54 4.20
N GLU A 81 21.73 -9.72 5.05
CA GLU A 81 22.14 -8.72 6.06
C GLU A 81 22.55 -7.40 5.39
N GLU A 82 23.22 -7.48 4.24
CA GLU A 82 23.66 -6.35 3.43
C GLU A 82 22.46 -5.59 2.83
N GLY A 83 21.45 -6.30 2.30
CA GLY A 83 20.22 -5.71 1.80
C GLY A 83 19.47 -4.96 2.90
N VAL A 84 19.30 -5.57 4.07
CA VAL A 84 18.70 -4.92 5.25
C VAL A 84 19.52 -3.70 5.69
N ALA A 85 20.86 -3.79 5.72
CA ALA A 85 21.71 -2.67 6.09
C ALA A 85 21.58 -1.48 5.12
N LEU A 86 21.54 -1.76 3.80
CA LEU A 86 21.32 -0.72 2.78
C LEU A 86 19.95 -0.05 2.93
N MET A 87 18.92 -0.83 3.23
CA MET A 87 17.56 -0.30 3.41
C MET A 87 17.43 0.56 4.67
N CYS A 88 17.97 0.08 5.80
CA CYS A 88 18.01 0.87 7.03
C CYS A 88 18.82 2.17 6.82
N LEU A 89 19.90 2.11 6.06
CA LEU A 89 20.70 3.28 5.71
C LEU A 89 19.90 4.26 4.85
N ALA A 90 19.19 3.76 3.84
CA ALA A 90 18.35 4.56 2.97
C ALA A 90 17.26 5.29 3.76
N GLU A 91 16.52 4.57 4.62
CA GLU A 91 15.49 5.14 5.48
C GLU A 91 16.06 6.20 6.43
N ALA A 92 17.15 5.87 7.10
CA ALA A 92 17.72 6.76 8.10
C ALA A 92 18.31 8.03 7.49
N LEU A 93 18.96 7.95 6.32
CA LEU A 93 19.51 9.12 5.63
C LEU A 93 18.42 10.09 5.16
N LEU A 94 17.23 9.59 4.83
CA LEU A 94 16.08 10.44 4.50
C LEU A 94 15.54 11.20 5.72
N ARG A 95 15.75 10.66 6.94
CA ARG A 95 15.25 11.26 8.20
C ARG A 95 16.28 12.14 8.89
N ILE A 96 17.57 11.96 8.62
CA ILE A 96 18.64 12.66 9.32
C ILE A 96 18.89 14.03 8.67
N PRO A 97 18.64 15.14 9.41
CA PRO A 97 18.75 16.48 8.86
C PRO A 97 20.20 16.97 8.77
N ASP A 98 21.13 16.40 9.56
CA ASP A 98 22.50 16.86 9.62
C ASP A 98 23.50 15.85 9.07
N LYS A 99 24.56 16.38 8.44
CA LYS A 99 25.58 15.58 7.76
C LYS A 99 26.45 14.76 8.72
N ALA A 100 26.71 15.25 9.92
CA ALA A 100 27.60 14.56 10.86
C ALA A 100 26.96 13.30 11.42
N THR A 101 25.64 13.33 11.70
CA THR A 101 24.86 12.16 12.12
C THR A 101 24.72 11.17 10.97
N ALA A 102 24.47 11.65 9.75
CA ALA A 102 24.42 10.81 8.55
C ALA A 102 25.74 10.05 8.35
N ASP A 103 26.88 10.72 8.46
CA ASP A 103 28.20 10.10 8.30
C ASP A 103 28.47 9.02 9.37
N LYS A 104 28.07 9.23 10.62
CA LYS A 104 28.17 8.22 11.69
C LYS A 104 27.34 6.98 11.39
N LEU A 105 26.11 7.17 10.89
CA LEU A 105 25.24 6.07 10.56
C LEU A 105 25.76 5.27 9.35
N ILE A 106 26.25 5.94 8.31
CA ILE A 106 26.89 5.29 7.16
C ILE A 106 28.03 4.39 7.64
N ARG A 107 28.88 4.89 8.51
CA ARG A 107 29.98 4.10 9.10
C ARG A 107 29.47 2.87 9.84
N ASP A 108 28.49 3.04 10.73
CA ASP A 108 27.97 1.92 11.53
C ASP A 108 27.34 0.81 10.69
N LYS A 109 26.61 1.15 9.65
CA LYS A 109 25.87 0.17 8.82
C LYS A 109 26.73 -0.46 7.72
N ILE A 110 27.61 0.30 7.09
CA ILE A 110 28.42 -0.22 5.98
C ILE A 110 29.63 -1.00 6.47
N ALA A 111 30.19 -0.67 7.64
CA ALA A 111 31.38 -1.34 8.16
C ALA A 111 31.21 -2.84 8.46
N LYS A 112 29.99 -3.30 8.71
CA LYS A 112 29.69 -4.66 9.16
C LYS A 112 29.29 -5.63 8.04
N GLY A 113 28.96 -5.15 6.82
CA GLY A 113 28.52 -6.00 5.72
C GLY A 113 29.66 -6.70 4.98
N ASP A 114 29.43 -7.93 4.52
CA ASP A 114 30.34 -8.65 3.61
C ASP A 114 30.10 -8.27 2.14
N TRP A 115 30.43 -7.04 1.79
CA TRP A 115 30.26 -6.51 0.44
C TRP A 115 31.11 -7.21 -0.62
N ARG A 116 32.15 -7.98 -0.22
CA ARG A 116 33.02 -8.69 -1.14
C ARG A 116 32.36 -9.90 -1.78
N SER A 117 31.49 -10.59 -1.07
CA SER A 117 30.75 -11.75 -1.57
C SER A 117 29.86 -11.42 -2.77
N HIS A 118 29.51 -10.14 -2.93
CA HIS A 118 28.65 -9.65 -4.01
C HIS A 118 29.38 -9.17 -5.26
N VAL A 119 30.72 -9.07 -5.21
CA VAL A 119 31.51 -8.59 -6.35
C VAL A 119 31.68 -9.69 -7.38
N GLY A 120 31.20 -9.45 -8.62
CA GLY A 120 31.36 -10.37 -9.73
C GLY A 120 30.23 -11.39 -9.89
N ASN A 121 29.25 -11.44 -8.99
CA ASN A 121 28.16 -12.41 -9.04
C ASN A 121 27.06 -12.04 -10.04
N SER A 122 26.95 -10.78 -10.41
CA SER A 122 25.93 -10.32 -11.35
C SER A 122 26.49 -10.15 -12.77
N PRO A 123 25.74 -10.52 -13.81
CA PRO A 123 26.08 -10.20 -15.20
C PRO A 123 26.02 -8.70 -15.50
N SER A 124 25.44 -7.89 -14.60
CA SER A 124 25.31 -6.45 -14.75
C SER A 124 26.58 -5.73 -14.30
N LEU A 125 27.22 -4.99 -15.22
CA LEU A 125 28.37 -4.11 -14.92
C LEU A 125 28.02 -3.05 -13.89
N PHE A 126 26.76 -2.61 -13.86
CA PHE A 126 26.27 -1.62 -12.88
C PHE A 126 26.23 -2.17 -11.46
N VAL A 127 25.74 -3.42 -11.27
CA VAL A 127 25.70 -4.09 -9.96
C VAL A 127 27.10 -4.32 -9.44
N ASN A 128 28.01 -4.81 -10.30
CA ASN A 128 29.39 -5.04 -9.91
C ASN A 128 30.11 -3.74 -9.54
N ALA A 129 29.84 -2.64 -10.25
CA ALA A 129 30.41 -1.33 -9.91
C ALA A 129 29.85 -0.79 -8.57
N ALA A 130 28.56 -1.01 -8.29
CA ALA A 130 27.96 -0.65 -7.01
C ALA A 130 28.52 -1.49 -5.85
N ALA A 131 28.62 -2.81 -6.02
CA ALA A 131 29.24 -3.72 -5.04
C ALA A 131 30.71 -3.34 -4.77
N TRP A 132 31.49 -3.01 -5.80
CA TRP A 132 32.86 -2.50 -5.66
C TRP A 132 32.90 -1.18 -4.87
N GLY A 133 31.98 -0.26 -5.15
CA GLY A 133 31.84 0.99 -4.40
C GLY A 133 31.58 0.75 -2.91
N LEU A 134 30.71 -0.21 -2.57
CA LEU A 134 30.40 -0.60 -1.19
C LEU A 134 31.60 -1.29 -0.49
N VAL A 135 32.33 -2.17 -1.19
CA VAL A 135 33.58 -2.78 -0.67
C VAL A 135 34.60 -1.72 -0.35
N VAL A 136 34.83 -0.77 -1.26
CA VAL A 136 35.77 0.33 -1.04
C VAL A 136 35.33 1.18 0.15
N THR A 137 34.04 1.51 0.24
CA THR A 137 33.44 2.28 1.32
C THR A 137 33.54 1.55 2.66
N GLY A 138 33.17 0.26 2.70
CA GLY A 138 33.26 -0.57 3.91
C GLY A 138 34.69 -0.69 4.44
N LYS A 139 35.68 -0.90 3.56
CA LYS A 139 37.11 -0.90 3.95
C LYS A 139 37.60 0.44 4.45
N LEU A 140 37.20 1.54 3.83
CA LEU A 140 37.55 2.89 4.24
C LEU A 140 37.06 3.21 5.66
N VAL A 141 35.85 2.73 5.99
CA VAL A 141 35.23 2.91 7.30
C VAL A 141 35.87 2.01 8.36
N ALA A 142 36.21 0.77 8.03
CA ALA A 142 36.87 -0.19 8.93
C ALA A 142 38.31 0.20 9.27
N THR A 143 39.04 0.82 8.33
CA THR A 143 40.44 1.24 8.57
C THR A 143 40.60 2.42 9.53
N HIS A 144 39.55 3.12 9.88
CA HIS A 144 39.56 4.14 10.93
C HIS A 144 39.57 3.54 12.34
N SER A 145 39.32 2.24 12.48
CA SER A 145 39.34 1.53 13.78
C SER A 145 40.57 0.66 14.02
N GLU A 146 41.44 0.46 13.03
CA GLU A 146 42.70 -0.32 13.20
C GLU A 146 43.92 0.36 12.57
N SER A 147 44.97 0.46 13.35
CA SER A 147 46.19 1.25 13.13
C SER A 147 47.22 0.67 12.17
N SER A 148 46.84 -0.12 11.16
CA SER A 148 47.81 -0.63 10.17
C SER A 148 47.23 -0.98 8.82
N LEU A 149 47.21 -0.04 7.87
CA LEU A 149 47.31 -0.37 6.44
C LEU A 149 47.72 0.85 5.61
N SER A 150 48.90 0.72 5.06
CA SER A 150 49.62 1.51 4.03
C SER A 150 49.26 3.00 3.85
N SER A 151 50.22 3.83 4.17
CA SER A 151 50.22 5.30 4.12
C SER A 151 49.79 5.95 2.79
N SER A 152 49.79 5.22 1.69
CA SER A 152 49.40 5.74 0.38
C SER A 152 47.89 5.75 0.16
N LEU A 153 47.19 4.71 0.64
CA LEU A 153 45.69 4.64 0.58
C LEU A 153 45.07 5.62 1.57
N SER A 154 45.69 5.74 2.77
CA SER A 154 45.22 6.67 3.80
C SER A 154 45.31 8.14 3.36
N ARG A 155 46.27 8.52 2.52
CA ARG A 155 46.37 9.89 1.98
C ARG A 155 45.36 10.22 0.89
N LEU A 156 44.98 9.24 0.06
CA LEU A 156 43.89 9.38 -0.90
C LEU A 156 42.53 9.49 -0.20
N ILE A 157 42.37 8.77 0.91
CA ILE A 157 41.18 8.76 1.75
C ILE A 157 41.02 10.07 2.53
N GLN A 158 42.10 10.58 3.12
CA GLN A 158 42.08 11.86 3.85
C GLN A 158 41.78 13.08 2.96
N LYS A 159 42.08 13.01 1.67
CA LYS A 159 41.84 14.11 0.73
C LYS A 159 40.49 14.08 0.01
N GLY A 160 39.76 12.96 0.00
CA GLY A 160 38.54 12.84 -0.81
C GLY A 160 37.45 11.91 -0.26
N GLY A 161 37.69 11.19 0.84
CA GLY A 161 36.85 10.03 1.24
C GLY A 161 35.38 10.32 1.59
N GLU A 162 35.10 11.26 2.47
CA GLU A 162 33.74 11.56 2.91
C GLU A 162 32.85 12.14 1.81
N PRO A 163 33.29 13.09 0.97
CA PRO A 163 32.47 13.59 -0.13
C PRO A 163 32.17 12.53 -1.19
N LEU A 164 33.06 11.56 -1.41
CA LEU A 164 32.89 10.51 -2.40
C LEU A 164 31.87 9.45 -1.95
N ILE A 165 31.95 9.07 -0.67
CA ILE A 165 30.98 8.18 -0.01
C ILE A 165 29.58 8.78 -0.05
N ARG A 166 29.46 10.04 0.36
CA ARG A 166 28.20 10.79 0.34
C ARG A 166 27.61 10.88 -1.07
N LYS A 167 28.44 11.19 -2.07
CA LYS A 167 28.04 11.19 -3.47
C LYS A 167 27.58 9.81 -3.96
N GLY A 168 28.26 8.74 -3.54
CA GLY A 168 27.88 7.36 -3.86
C GLY A 168 26.51 6.97 -3.27
N VAL A 169 26.30 7.31 -2.00
CA VAL A 169 25.01 7.09 -1.32
C VAL A 169 23.91 7.94 -1.93
N ASP A 170 24.16 9.22 -2.20
CA ASP A 170 23.20 10.10 -2.89
C ASP A 170 22.80 9.55 -4.28
N VAL A 171 23.76 9.03 -5.04
CA VAL A 171 23.49 8.39 -6.34
C VAL A 171 22.67 7.11 -6.16
N ALA A 172 23.01 6.26 -5.20
CA ALA A 172 22.25 5.04 -4.92
C ALA A 172 20.81 5.37 -4.49
N MET A 173 20.63 6.37 -3.62
CA MET A 173 19.31 6.85 -3.20
C MET A 173 18.48 7.42 -4.35
N ARG A 174 19.10 8.19 -5.24
CA ARG A 174 18.42 8.71 -6.44
C ARG A 174 18.06 7.60 -7.42
N LEU A 175 18.89 6.57 -7.54
CA LEU A 175 18.59 5.41 -8.40
C LEU A 175 17.44 4.58 -7.83
N LEU A 176 17.44 4.31 -6.52
CA LEU A 176 16.33 3.67 -5.82
C LEU A 176 15.04 4.52 -5.94
N GLY A 177 15.15 5.84 -5.74
CA GLY A 177 14.03 6.75 -5.94
C GLY A 177 13.46 6.67 -7.34
N LYS A 178 14.29 6.68 -8.38
CA LYS A 178 13.87 6.58 -9.79
C LYS A 178 13.18 5.26 -10.14
N GLN A 179 13.47 4.19 -9.43
CA GLN A 179 12.78 2.91 -9.66
C GLN A 179 11.32 2.96 -9.19
N PHE A 180 11.05 3.66 -8.08
CA PHE A 180 9.73 3.68 -7.45
C PHE A 180 8.93 4.95 -7.74
N VAL A 181 9.52 5.95 -8.39
CA VAL A 181 8.89 7.23 -8.74
C VAL A 181 8.87 7.40 -10.25
N THR A 182 7.69 7.63 -10.80
CA THR A 182 7.50 7.80 -12.24
C THR A 182 8.08 9.12 -12.75
N GLY A 183 8.14 10.15 -11.89
CA GLY A 183 8.72 11.46 -12.17
C GLY A 183 8.71 12.36 -10.95
N GLU A 184 9.59 13.35 -10.90
CA GLU A 184 9.61 14.33 -9.81
C GLU A 184 8.45 15.34 -9.91
N THR A 185 7.95 15.56 -11.13
CA THR A 185 6.77 16.40 -11.43
C THR A 185 5.76 15.61 -12.24
N ILE A 186 4.49 16.02 -12.20
CA ILE A 186 3.43 15.37 -12.97
C ILE A 186 3.69 15.39 -14.48
N GLN A 187 4.26 16.48 -15.01
CA GLN A 187 4.61 16.62 -16.42
C GLN A 187 5.69 15.60 -16.82
N GLN A 188 6.71 15.45 -15.97
CA GLN A 188 7.76 14.46 -16.19
C GLN A 188 7.21 13.03 -16.11
N ALA A 189 6.33 12.74 -15.13
CA ALA A 189 5.70 11.45 -14.98
C ALA A 189 4.84 11.07 -16.19
N ILE A 190 4.04 12.00 -16.71
CA ILE A 190 3.25 11.80 -17.93
C ILE A 190 4.17 11.49 -19.12
N LYS A 191 5.23 12.28 -19.33
CA LYS A 191 6.20 12.07 -20.40
C LYS A 191 6.89 10.71 -20.30
N ASN A 192 7.33 10.33 -19.10
CA ASN A 192 7.97 9.02 -18.86
C ASN A 192 7.00 7.85 -19.10
N GLY A 193 5.69 8.07 -18.93
CA GLY A 193 4.64 7.08 -19.15
C GLY A 193 4.20 6.89 -20.61
N GLU A 194 4.53 7.79 -21.53
CA GLU A 194 4.01 7.80 -22.91
C GLU A 194 4.21 6.48 -23.66
N LYS A 195 5.40 5.87 -23.54
CA LYS A 195 5.72 4.61 -24.21
C LYS A 195 4.78 3.48 -23.76
N ARG A 196 4.59 3.30 -22.45
CA ARG A 196 3.69 2.26 -21.90
C ARG A 196 2.22 2.57 -22.17
N PHE A 197 1.85 3.85 -22.14
CA PHE A 197 0.49 4.27 -22.53
C PHE A 197 0.17 3.83 -23.97
N ALA A 198 1.10 4.01 -24.91
CA ALA A 198 0.96 3.56 -26.29
C ALA A 198 0.85 2.02 -26.40
N MET A 199 1.44 1.26 -25.47
CA MET A 199 1.33 -0.20 -25.40
C MET A 199 -0.02 -0.69 -24.82
N GLY A 200 -0.88 0.20 -24.34
CA GLY A 200 -2.18 -0.16 -23.74
C GLY A 200 -2.25 -0.03 -22.22
N TYR A 201 -1.17 0.37 -21.55
CA TYR A 201 -1.21 0.69 -20.14
C TYR A 201 -1.95 2.00 -19.86
N ARG A 202 -2.39 2.17 -18.61
CA ARG A 202 -2.92 3.43 -18.09
C ARG A 202 -2.21 3.75 -16.79
N TYR A 203 -2.41 4.96 -16.27
CA TYR A 203 -1.76 5.41 -15.06
C TYR A 203 -2.80 5.91 -14.04
N SER A 204 -2.54 5.66 -12.76
CA SER A 204 -3.14 6.37 -11.64
C SER A 204 -2.03 7.10 -10.92
N TYR A 205 -1.91 8.39 -11.16
CA TYR A 205 -0.85 9.21 -10.58
C TYR A 205 -1.14 9.49 -9.11
N ASP A 206 -0.17 9.23 -8.24
CA ASP A 206 -0.20 9.51 -6.81
C ASP A 206 0.82 10.62 -6.51
N MET A 207 0.32 11.81 -6.22
CA MET A 207 1.20 12.87 -5.74
C MET A 207 1.69 12.52 -4.35
N LEU A 208 3.02 12.27 -4.22
CA LEU A 208 3.61 11.86 -2.96
C LEU A 208 3.38 12.89 -1.88
N GLY A 209 2.74 12.48 -0.82
CA GLY A 209 2.35 13.24 0.35
C GLY A 209 1.24 12.50 1.08
N GLU A 210 1.37 12.38 2.40
CA GLU A 210 0.38 11.78 3.28
C GLU A 210 0.56 12.34 4.69
N ALA A 211 -0.47 12.21 5.53
CA ALA A 211 -0.43 12.64 6.92
C ALA A 211 0.09 14.08 7.08
N ALA A 212 -0.58 15.06 6.46
CA ALA A 212 -0.25 16.47 6.63
C ALA A 212 -0.24 16.86 8.12
N PHE A 213 0.82 17.49 8.58
CA PHE A 213 0.95 17.93 9.97
C PHE A 213 0.32 19.29 10.21
N THR A 214 0.34 20.14 9.21
CA THR A 214 -0.14 21.52 9.28
C THR A 214 -1.19 21.82 8.20
N ALA A 215 -1.92 22.91 8.36
CA ALA A 215 -2.84 23.40 7.32
C ALA A 215 -2.09 23.84 6.06
N GLU A 216 -0.85 24.29 6.21
CA GLU A 216 0.02 24.69 5.10
C GLU A 216 0.46 23.45 4.29
N ASP A 217 0.85 22.35 4.95
CA ASP A 217 1.13 21.08 4.28
C ASP A 217 -0.09 20.58 3.51
N ALA A 218 -1.26 20.59 4.16
CA ALA A 218 -2.50 20.15 3.55
C ALA A 218 -2.89 21.00 2.33
N LYS A 219 -2.62 22.33 2.38
CA LYS A 219 -2.84 23.21 1.23
C LYS A 219 -1.87 22.89 0.09
N ARG A 220 -0.59 22.72 0.38
CA ARG A 220 0.42 22.36 -0.63
C ARG A 220 0.07 21.07 -1.35
N TYR A 221 -0.26 20.00 -0.62
CA TYR A 221 -0.67 18.73 -1.22
C TYR A 221 -1.98 18.86 -2.02
N TYR A 222 -2.92 19.67 -1.56
CA TYR A 222 -4.14 19.96 -2.32
C TYR A 222 -3.83 20.64 -3.65
N ASP A 223 -2.96 21.67 -3.64
CA ASP A 223 -2.54 22.36 -4.84
C ASP A 223 -1.82 21.41 -5.83
N ASP A 224 -1.02 20.46 -5.33
CA ASP A 224 -0.37 19.41 -6.13
C ASP A 224 -1.41 18.49 -6.79
N TYR A 225 -2.49 18.10 -6.08
CA TYR A 225 -3.58 17.32 -6.67
C TYR A 225 -4.34 18.11 -7.74
N VAL A 226 -4.64 19.36 -7.51
CA VAL A 226 -5.28 20.24 -8.52
C VAL A 226 -4.41 20.31 -9.78
N ALA A 227 -3.12 20.59 -9.62
CA ALA A 227 -2.18 20.65 -10.74
C ALA A 227 -2.08 19.30 -11.49
N SER A 228 -2.12 18.19 -10.77
CA SER A 228 -2.06 16.85 -11.38
C SER A 228 -3.32 16.52 -12.18
N ILE A 229 -4.52 16.87 -11.67
CA ILE A 229 -5.79 16.64 -12.38
C ILE A 229 -5.81 17.49 -13.67
N HIS A 230 -5.38 18.74 -13.64
CA HIS A 230 -5.26 19.57 -14.83
C HIS A 230 -4.29 18.97 -15.86
N ALA A 231 -3.11 18.53 -15.43
CA ALA A 231 -2.10 17.98 -16.33
C ALA A 231 -2.57 16.65 -16.97
N VAL A 232 -3.13 15.76 -16.19
CA VAL A 232 -3.66 14.46 -16.67
C VAL A 232 -4.89 14.69 -17.57
N GLY A 233 -5.78 15.59 -17.17
CA GLY A 233 -6.96 15.95 -17.94
C GLY A 233 -6.62 16.50 -19.32
N ALA A 234 -5.63 17.39 -19.41
CA ALA A 234 -5.17 17.99 -20.67
C ALA A 234 -4.69 16.95 -21.70
N VAL A 235 -4.08 15.83 -21.25
CA VAL A 235 -3.60 14.77 -22.14
C VAL A 235 -4.62 13.66 -22.39
N SER A 236 -5.72 13.61 -21.62
CA SER A 236 -6.74 12.55 -21.69
C SER A 236 -7.63 12.65 -22.93
N ARG A 237 -7.82 13.86 -23.47
CA ARG A 237 -8.49 14.13 -24.77
C ARG A 237 -9.85 13.44 -24.96
N GLY A 238 -10.68 13.34 -23.90
CA GLY A 238 -12.03 12.75 -24.01
C GLY A 238 -12.05 11.23 -24.17
N LEU A 239 -11.02 10.51 -23.73
CA LEU A 239 -10.99 9.04 -23.76
C LEU A 239 -11.98 8.39 -22.78
N GLY A 240 -12.52 9.17 -21.82
CA GLY A 240 -13.41 8.68 -20.76
C GLY A 240 -12.66 8.07 -19.58
N VAL A 241 -13.34 7.97 -18.44
CA VAL A 241 -12.74 7.59 -17.14
C VAL A 241 -11.99 6.24 -17.15
N TYR A 242 -12.39 5.28 -17.97
CA TYR A 242 -11.80 3.95 -17.99
C TYR A 242 -10.57 3.84 -18.89
N LYS A 243 -10.54 4.60 -19.99
CA LYS A 243 -9.46 4.57 -20.98
C LYS A 243 -8.42 5.67 -20.82
N SER A 244 -8.70 6.69 -20.00
CA SER A 244 -7.72 7.71 -19.61
C SER A 244 -6.91 7.30 -18.40
N SER A 245 -5.77 7.95 -18.21
CA SER A 245 -5.10 7.97 -16.91
C SER A 245 -5.94 8.76 -15.91
N GLY A 246 -5.74 8.51 -14.62
CA GLY A 246 -6.42 9.18 -13.54
C GLY A 246 -5.47 9.58 -12.42
N VAL A 247 -6.03 10.01 -11.29
CA VAL A 247 -5.28 10.43 -10.11
C VAL A 247 -5.78 9.67 -8.89
N SER A 248 -4.89 9.40 -7.94
CA SER A 248 -5.22 8.88 -6.60
C SER A 248 -4.98 9.95 -5.56
N VAL A 249 -5.90 10.11 -4.62
CA VAL A 249 -5.83 11.08 -3.53
C VAL A 249 -5.84 10.40 -2.18
N LYS A 250 -4.95 10.84 -1.26
CA LYS A 250 -4.96 10.47 0.15
C LYS A 250 -5.64 11.54 0.98
N LEU A 251 -6.64 11.15 1.74
CA LEU A 251 -7.43 12.10 2.54
C LEU A 251 -6.59 12.74 3.65
N SER A 252 -5.65 12.00 4.21
CA SER A 252 -4.70 12.53 5.21
C SER A 252 -3.72 13.56 4.66
N ALA A 253 -3.50 13.59 3.35
CA ALA A 253 -2.66 14.60 2.72
C ALA A 253 -3.33 15.97 2.67
N ILE A 254 -4.65 16.01 2.50
CA ILE A 254 -5.40 17.25 2.26
C ILE A 254 -6.14 17.78 3.51
N HIS A 255 -5.90 17.15 4.68
CA HIS A 255 -6.42 17.62 5.96
C HIS A 255 -5.51 17.22 7.13
N PRO A 256 -5.07 18.19 7.99
CA PRO A 256 -4.08 17.93 9.04
C PRO A 256 -4.64 17.21 10.27
N ARG A 257 -5.96 17.03 10.37
CA ARG A 257 -6.66 16.37 11.48
C ARG A 257 -7.65 15.32 10.97
N TYR A 258 -7.19 14.46 10.06
CA TYR A 258 -8.01 13.40 9.48
C TYR A 258 -8.16 12.23 10.46
N SER A 259 -9.12 12.34 11.38
CA SER A 259 -9.46 11.32 12.38
C SER A 259 -10.93 11.41 12.78
N LEU A 260 -11.51 10.29 13.26
CA LEU A 260 -12.91 10.22 13.68
C LEU A 260 -13.23 11.19 14.81
N ALA A 261 -12.31 11.39 15.75
CA ALA A 261 -12.45 12.37 16.84
C ALA A 261 -12.62 13.82 16.34
N GLN A 262 -12.26 14.11 15.12
CA GLN A 262 -12.41 15.41 14.46
C GLN A 262 -13.47 15.38 13.35
N HIS A 263 -14.42 14.43 13.40
CA HIS A 263 -15.40 14.16 12.34
C HIS A 263 -16.08 15.42 11.82
N LYS A 264 -16.65 16.25 12.72
CA LYS A 264 -17.33 17.49 12.31
C LYS A 264 -16.40 18.40 11.52
N ARG A 265 -15.18 18.59 12.01
CA ARG A 265 -14.17 19.41 11.36
C ARG A 265 -13.75 18.82 10.01
N VAL A 266 -13.59 17.51 9.92
CA VAL A 266 -13.28 16.83 8.66
C VAL A 266 -14.40 17.02 7.65
N VAL A 267 -15.64 16.87 8.07
CA VAL A 267 -16.79 17.09 7.16
C VAL A 267 -16.87 18.53 6.71
N ASP A 268 -16.67 19.50 7.59
CA ASP A 268 -16.83 20.91 7.26
C ASP A 268 -15.65 21.47 6.42
N GLU A 269 -14.43 21.00 6.65
CA GLU A 269 -13.21 21.54 6.04
C GLU A 269 -12.69 20.66 4.87
N LEU A 270 -12.71 19.33 5.02
CA LEU A 270 -12.15 18.41 4.02
C LEU A 270 -13.14 18.10 2.89
N TYR A 271 -14.43 17.84 3.22
CA TYR A 271 -15.39 17.45 2.18
C TYR A 271 -15.51 18.48 1.04
N PRO A 272 -15.59 19.80 1.28
CA PRO A 272 -15.61 20.79 0.18
C PRO A 272 -14.39 20.67 -0.73
N ARG A 273 -13.20 20.56 -0.17
CA ARG A 273 -11.95 20.39 -0.95
C ARG A 273 -11.97 19.11 -1.77
N LEU A 274 -12.42 18.01 -1.17
CA LEU A 274 -12.53 16.72 -1.84
C LEU A 274 -13.55 16.79 -2.99
N LYS A 275 -14.71 17.39 -2.76
CA LYS A 275 -15.72 17.65 -3.79
C LYS A 275 -15.16 18.45 -4.96
N ASP A 276 -14.41 19.52 -4.69
CA ASP A 276 -13.80 20.35 -5.73
C ASP A 276 -12.84 19.53 -6.62
N LEU A 277 -12.03 18.63 -6.03
CA LEU A 277 -11.19 17.73 -6.81
C LEU A 277 -12.02 16.78 -7.69
N PHE A 278 -13.13 16.25 -7.19
CA PHE A 278 -14.02 15.37 -7.97
C PHE A 278 -14.74 16.14 -9.08
N LEU A 279 -15.17 17.37 -8.84
CA LEU A 279 -15.76 18.22 -9.87
C LEU A 279 -14.74 18.56 -10.96
N LEU A 280 -13.50 18.83 -10.58
CA LEU A 280 -12.42 19.07 -11.53
C LEU A 280 -12.12 17.81 -12.36
N ALA A 281 -12.06 16.64 -11.74
CA ALA A 281 -11.88 15.36 -12.44
C ALA A 281 -13.04 15.07 -13.40
N LYS A 282 -14.30 15.39 -13.01
CA LYS A 282 -15.48 15.30 -13.85
C LYS A 282 -15.38 16.19 -15.10
N GLN A 283 -14.88 17.42 -14.97
CA GLN A 283 -14.69 18.33 -16.12
C GLN A 283 -13.78 17.72 -17.20
N TYR A 284 -12.77 16.95 -16.79
CA TYR A 284 -11.84 16.29 -17.69
C TYR A 284 -12.23 14.86 -18.06
N ASP A 285 -13.29 14.33 -17.50
CA ASP A 285 -13.76 12.94 -17.66
C ASP A 285 -12.64 11.93 -17.37
N ILE A 286 -11.92 12.13 -16.25
CA ILE A 286 -10.87 11.24 -15.74
C ILE A 286 -11.25 10.67 -14.36
N GLY A 287 -10.77 9.46 -14.04
CA GLY A 287 -11.01 8.84 -12.74
C GLY A 287 -10.20 9.50 -11.61
N LEU A 288 -10.83 9.69 -10.45
CA LEU A 288 -10.18 10.08 -9.20
C LEU A 288 -10.46 9.03 -8.13
N ASN A 289 -9.43 8.36 -7.62
CA ASN A 289 -9.55 7.32 -6.61
C ASN A 289 -9.17 7.85 -5.22
N ILE A 290 -10.02 7.63 -4.23
CA ILE A 290 -9.66 7.81 -2.81
C ILE A 290 -8.86 6.58 -2.38
N ASP A 291 -7.60 6.78 -2.03
CA ASP A 291 -6.73 5.71 -1.54
C ASP A 291 -7.15 5.27 -0.12
N ALA A 292 -7.03 3.98 0.14
CA ALA A 292 -7.20 3.43 1.48
C ALA A 292 -5.93 3.65 2.31
N GLU A 293 -6.13 4.05 3.54
CA GLU A 293 -5.09 4.26 4.53
C GLU A 293 -5.25 3.24 5.68
N GLU A 294 -4.92 3.59 6.92
CA GLU A 294 -5.05 2.69 8.06
C GLU A 294 -6.51 2.27 8.31
N ALA A 295 -6.71 1.10 8.90
CA ALA A 295 -8.04 0.50 9.09
C ALA A 295 -8.98 1.38 9.93
N ASP A 296 -8.46 2.13 10.88
CA ASP A 296 -9.23 3.03 11.75
C ASP A 296 -9.79 4.26 11.01
N ARG A 297 -9.30 4.56 9.81
CA ARG A 297 -9.78 5.68 8.97
C ARG A 297 -10.92 5.29 8.02
N LEU A 298 -11.21 3.99 7.89
CA LEU A 298 -12.18 3.50 6.91
C LEU A 298 -13.58 4.07 7.12
N GLU A 299 -14.10 4.08 8.36
CA GLU A 299 -15.45 4.60 8.64
C GLU A 299 -15.59 6.07 8.23
N LEU A 300 -14.58 6.89 8.57
CA LEU A 300 -14.56 8.30 8.20
C LEU A 300 -14.45 8.50 6.68
N SER A 301 -13.68 7.66 5.99
CA SER A 301 -13.60 7.69 4.54
C SER A 301 -14.91 7.29 3.87
N LEU A 302 -15.66 6.34 4.45
CA LEU A 302 -16.99 5.97 3.98
C LEU A 302 -18.01 7.09 4.20
N ASP A 303 -17.94 7.86 5.28
CA ASP A 303 -18.81 9.03 5.50
C ASP A 303 -18.60 10.10 4.42
N LEU A 304 -17.35 10.32 3.99
CA LEU A 304 -17.04 11.21 2.87
C LEU A 304 -17.48 10.63 1.53
N MET A 305 -17.31 9.31 1.33
CA MET A 305 -17.74 8.61 0.13
C MET A 305 -19.26 8.64 -0.04
N ASP A 306 -20.02 8.44 1.05
CA ASP A 306 -21.49 8.53 1.03
C ASP A 306 -21.96 9.90 0.55
N ARG A 307 -21.27 10.98 0.99
CA ARG A 307 -21.59 12.34 0.54
C ARG A 307 -21.27 12.54 -0.94
N LEU A 308 -20.14 12.02 -1.45
CA LEU A 308 -19.80 12.09 -2.88
C LEU A 308 -20.81 11.31 -3.74
N ILE A 309 -21.21 10.11 -3.29
CA ILE A 309 -22.18 9.27 -3.99
C ILE A 309 -23.54 9.98 -4.09
N ALA A 310 -23.96 10.64 -3.01
CA ALA A 310 -25.25 11.33 -2.95
C ALA A 310 -25.24 12.73 -3.59
N ASP A 311 -24.06 13.30 -3.89
CA ASP A 311 -23.94 14.68 -4.36
C ASP A 311 -24.50 14.87 -5.77
N PRO A 312 -25.53 15.73 -5.97
CA PRO A 312 -26.15 15.92 -7.27
C PRO A 312 -25.19 16.54 -8.31
N ASP A 313 -24.20 17.33 -7.89
CA ASP A 313 -23.24 17.95 -8.81
C ASP A 313 -22.31 16.90 -9.46
N LEU A 314 -22.20 15.70 -8.87
CA LEU A 314 -21.46 14.58 -9.40
C LEU A 314 -22.35 13.60 -10.19
N ALA A 315 -23.62 13.95 -10.46
CA ALA A 315 -24.52 13.08 -11.24
C ALA A 315 -23.95 12.80 -12.64
N GLY A 316 -24.04 11.53 -13.08
CA GLY A 316 -23.53 11.07 -14.38
C GLY A 316 -22.00 10.97 -14.48
N PHE A 317 -21.27 11.11 -13.38
CA PHE A 317 -19.82 10.93 -13.36
C PHE A 317 -19.44 9.54 -12.85
N ASP A 318 -18.89 8.69 -13.73
CA ASP A 318 -18.47 7.31 -13.45
C ASP A 318 -17.03 7.21 -12.92
N GLY A 319 -16.36 8.34 -12.72
CA GLY A 319 -14.95 8.41 -12.29
C GLY A 319 -14.75 8.49 -10.77
N ILE A 320 -15.83 8.29 -9.97
CA ILE A 320 -15.70 8.26 -8.51
C ILE A 320 -15.07 6.92 -8.12
N GLY A 321 -13.84 6.98 -7.61
CA GLY A 321 -13.05 5.80 -7.25
C GLY A 321 -12.83 5.67 -5.75
N PHE A 322 -12.83 4.42 -5.25
CA PHE A 322 -12.54 4.10 -3.86
C PHE A 322 -11.69 2.83 -3.77
N VAL A 323 -10.83 2.74 -2.75
CA VAL A 323 -9.94 1.58 -2.55
C VAL A 323 -10.40 0.77 -1.35
N VAL A 324 -10.51 -0.55 -1.53
CA VAL A 324 -10.84 -1.52 -0.48
C VAL A 324 -9.70 -2.51 -0.29
N GLN A 325 -9.48 -2.93 0.96
CA GLN A 325 -8.30 -3.69 1.36
C GLN A 325 -8.68 -5.08 1.85
N ALA A 326 -8.36 -6.11 1.09
CA ALA A 326 -8.72 -7.50 1.39
C ALA A 326 -8.05 -8.08 2.66
N TYR A 327 -6.98 -7.47 3.17
CA TYR A 327 -6.39 -7.91 4.44
C TYR A 327 -7.27 -7.55 5.65
N GLN A 328 -8.21 -6.60 5.51
CA GLN A 328 -9.20 -6.30 6.54
C GLN A 328 -10.31 -7.36 6.55
N LYS A 329 -10.63 -7.85 7.72
CA LYS A 329 -11.68 -8.87 7.92
C LYS A 329 -13.04 -8.40 7.43
N ARG A 330 -13.34 -7.11 7.55
CA ARG A 330 -14.61 -6.49 7.13
C ARG A 330 -14.69 -6.15 5.62
N CYS A 331 -13.63 -6.37 4.82
CA CYS A 331 -13.59 -5.96 3.42
C CYS A 331 -14.77 -6.47 2.57
N PRO A 332 -15.22 -7.75 2.65
CA PRO A 332 -16.37 -8.24 1.87
C PRO A 332 -17.66 -7.47 2.15
N TYR A 333 -17.84 -7.05 3.39
CA TYR A 333 -19.02 -6.29 3.84
C TYR A 333 -18.95 -4.81 3.45
N VAL A 334 -17.75 -4.25 3.38
CA VAL A 334 -17.51 -2.91 2.81
C VAL A 334 -17.90 -2.89 1.33
N ILE A 335 -17.56 -3.94 0.58
CA ILE A 335 -17.95 -4.07 -0.83
C ILE A 335 -19.46 -4.15 -0.98
N ASP A 336 -20.15 -4.97 -0.18
CA ASP A 336 -21.61 -5.07 -0.17
C ASP A 336 -22.26 -3.70 0.10
N TYR A 337 -21.75 -2.99 1.11
CA TYR A 337 -22.18 -1.64 1.45
C TYR A 337 -22.03 -0.65 0.28
N LEU A 338 -20.88 -0.63 -0.38
CA LEU A 338 -20.62 0.26 -1.52
C LEU A 338 -21.52 -0.07 -2.72
N ILE A 339 -21.76 -1.36 -3.00
CA ILE A 339 -22.67 -1.82 -4.05
C ILE A 339 -24.10 -1.34 -3.77
N GLU A 340 -24.58 -1.51 -2.53
CA GLU A 340 -25.90 -1.07 -2.11
C GLU A 340 -26.05 0.46 -2.25
N LYS A 341 -25.07 1.22 -1.77
CA LYS A 341 -25.07 2.68 -1.89
C LYS A 341 -25.03 3.15 -3.33
N ALA A 342 -24.23 2.51 -4.17
CA ALA A 342 -24.15 2.85 -5.59
C ALA A 342 -25.48 2.60 -6.30
N ARG A 343 -26.15 1.47 -6.03
CA ARG A 343 -27.47 1.16 -6.58
C ARG A 343 -28.54 2.15 -6.11
N ALA A 344 -28.58 2.44 -4.82
CA ALA A 344 -29.56 3.37 -4.23
C ALA A 344 -29.45 4.80 -4.79
N ASN A 345 -28.27 5.20 -5.23
CA ASN A 345 -28.00 6.54 -5.77
C ASN A 345 -27.80 6.56 -7.30
N HIS A 346 -28.04 5.45 -8.00
CA HIS A 346 -27.85 5.33 -9.46
C HIS A 346 -26.45 5.77 -9.91
N ARG A 347 -25.41 5.31 -9.20
CA ARG A 347 -23.99 5.64 -9.49
C ARG A 347 -23.26 4.43 -10.00
N LYS A 348 -22.21 4.67 -10.78
CA LYS A 348 -21.20 3.68 -11.11
C LYS A 348 -19.88 4.08 -10.46
N LEU A 349 -19.27 3.17 -9.71
CA LEU A 349 -18.07 3.42 -8.94
C LEU A 349 -16.89 2.63 -9.50
N MET A 350 -15.68 3.22 -9.47
CA MET A 350 -14.43 2.53 -9.73
C MET A 350 -13.90 1.97 -8.40
N ILE A 351 -13.97 0.66 -8.18
CA ILE A 351 -13.52 0.06 -6.92
C ILE A 351 -12.21 -0.69 -7.13
N ARG A 352 -11.15 -0.17 -6.50
CA ARG A 352 -9.82 -0.79 -6.48
C ARG A 352 -9.72 -1.76 -5.31
N LEU A 353 -9.56 -3.04 -5.61
CA LEU A 353 -9.29 -4.08 -4.63
C LEU A 353 -7.76 -4.26 -4.51
N VAL A 354 -7.23 -4.03 -3.32
CA VAL A 354 -5.84 -4.29 -2.96
C VAL A 354 -5.76 -5.33 -1.85
N LYS A 355 -4.59 -5.92 -1.59
CA LYS A 355 -4.40 -6.78 -0.41
C LYS A 355 -4.32 -5.95 0.87
N GLY A 356 -3.50 -4.92 0.91
CA GLY A 356 -3.31 -3.97 2.00
C GLY A 356 -1.83 -3.67 2.23
N ALA A 357 -1.51 -2.45 2.66
CA ALA A 357 -0.14 -1.95 2.72
C ALA A 357 0.36 -1.60 4.14
N TYR A 358 -0.48 -1.79 5.17
CA TYR A 358 -0.19 -1.34 6.54
C TYR A 358 -0.18 -2.50 7.56
N TRP A 359 0.02 -3.74 7.11
CA TRP A 359 -0.15 -4.92 7.95
C TRP A 359 0.66 -4.88 9.24
N ASP A 360 1.93 -4.52 9.16
CA ASP A 360 2.82 -4.44 10.33
C ASP A 360 2.35 -3.38 11.32
N SER A 361 1.95 -2.20 10.83
CA SER A 361 1.43 -1.11 11.66
C SER A 361 0.11 -1.48 12.32
N GLU A 362 -0.80 -2.14 11.61
CA GLU A 362 -2.10 -2.59 12.14
C GLU A 362 -1.93 -3.61 13.26
N VAL A 363 -1.03 -4.58 13.07
CA VAL A 363 -0.74 -5.58 14.10
C VAL A 363 -0.10 -4.93 15.33
N LYS A 364 0.92 -4.08 15.14
CA LYS A 364 1.62 -3.39 16.23
C LYS A 364 0.71 -2.46 17.00
N ARG A 365 -0.12 -1.70 16.31
CA ARG A 365 -1.07 -0.77 16.91
C ARG A 365 -2.09 -1.51 17.77
N ALA A 366 -2.72 -2.56 17.23
CA ALA A 366 -3.66 -3.39 17.99
C ALA A 366 -3.02 -3.97 19.26
N GLN A 367 -1.73 -4.41 19.19
CA GLN A 367 -0.98 -4.88 20.34
C GLN A 367 -0.71 -3.78 21.38
N ALA A 368 -0.31 -2.59 20.93
CA ALA A 368 -0.03 -1.45 21.81
C ALA A 368 -1.31 -0.97 22.52
N ASP A 369 -2.42 -0.91 21.80
CA ASP A 369 -3.71 -0.44 22.31
C ASP A 369 -4.44 -1.51 23.15
N GLY A 370 -3.91 -2.73 23.21
CA GLY A 370 -4.54 -3.85 23.92
C GLY A 370 -5.92 -4.19 23.37
N ALA A 371 -6.09 -4.09 22.05
CA ALA A 371 -7.35 -4.35 21.36
C ALA A 371 -7.83 -5.81 21.54
N GLU A 372 -9.10 -6.06 21.36
CA GLU A 372 -9.70 -7.41 21.51
C GLU A 372 -9.21 -8.38 20.43
N GLY A 373 -8.85 -7.87 19.26
CA GLY A 373 -8.36 -8.62 18.13
C GLY A 373 -7.68 -7.73 17.11
N TYR A 374 -7.33 -8.30 15.97
CA TYR A 374 -6.71 -7.58 14.85
C TYR A 374 -7.75 -7.19 13.81
N PRO A 375 -7.68 -5.99 13.24
CA PRO A 375 -8.56 -5.58 12.13
C PRO A 375 -8.21 -6.30 10.83
N VAL A 376 -7.01 -6.89 10.77
CA VAL A 376 -6.44 -7.57 9.60
C VAL A 376 -6.22 -9.05 9.90
N PHE A 377 -6.17 -9.86 8.85
CA PHE A 377 -5.82 -11.29 8.99
C PHE A 377 -4.37 -11.44 9.46
N SER A 378 -4.16 -12.39 10.35
CA SER A 378 -2.82 -12.72 10.87
C SER A 378 -1.98 -13.54 9.88
N ARG A 379 -2.61 -14.19 8.89
CA ARG A 379 -1.95 -14.99 7.85
C ARG A 379 -2.21 -14.41 6.47
N LYS A 380 -1.16 -14.35 5.65
CA LYS A 380 -1.26 -13.90 4.26
C LYS A 380 -2.23 -14.74 3.42
N VAL A 381 -2.27 -16.06 3.65
CA VAL A 381 -3.19 -16.96 2.92
C VAL A 381 -4.65 -16.60 3.16
N HIS A 382 -5.02 -16.11 4.34
CA HIS A 382 -6.37 -15.66 4.63
C HIS A 382 -6.71 -14.36 3.88
N THR A 383 -5.73 -13.47 3.71
CA THR A 383 -5.86 -12.30 2.84
C THR A 383 -6.05 -12.71 1.37
N ASP A 384 -5.26 -13.67 0.89
CA ASP A 384 -5.36 -14.17 -0.48
C ASP A 384 -6.74 -14.82 -0.75
N LEU A 385 -7.24 -15.58 0.23
CA LEU A 385 -8.59 -16.17 0.21
C LEU A 385 -9.69 -15.08 0.14
N ASN A 386 -9.61 -14.11 1.05
CA ASN A 386 -10.57 -13.01 1.12
C ASN A 386 -10.55 -12.14 -0.14
N TYR A 387 -9.38 -11.97 -0.76
CA TYR A 387 -9.24 -11.26 -2.02
C TYR A 387 -10.08 -11.92 -3.14
N ILE A 388 -10.11 -13.26 -3.22
CA ILE A 388 -10.92 -13.98 -4.20
C ILE A 388 -12.42 -13.77 -3.94
N VAL A 389 -12.86 -13.83 -2.69
CA VAL A 389 -14.26 -13.57 -2.31
C VAL A 389 -14.66 -12.15 -2.70
N CYS A 390 -13.83 -11.16 -2.36
CA CYS A 390 -14.04 -9.76 -2.72
C CYS A 390 -14.08 -9.56 -4.25
N ALA A 391 -13.17 -10.22 -5.00
CA ALA A 391 -13.15 -10.14 -6.45
C ALA A 391 -14.43 -10.69 -7.08
N LYS A 392 -14.95 -11.83 -6.58
CA LYS A 392 -16.24 -12.37 -7.05
C LYS A 392 -17.39 -11.40 -6.82
N LYS A 393 -17.46 -10.76 -5.64
CA LYS A 393 -18.50 -9.75 -5.33
C LYS A 393 -18.43 -8.57 -6.31
N LEU A 394 -17.24 -8.01 -6.53
CA LEU A 394 -17.05 -6.89 -7.46
C LEU A 394 -17.40 -7.28 -8.90
N LEU A 395 -16.99 -8.47 -9.36
CA LEU A 395 -17.32 -8.97 -10.69
C LEU A 395 -18.81 -9.28 -10.87
N SER A 396 -19.55 -9.55 -9.80
CA SER A 396 -21.00 -9.78 -9.87
C SER A 396 -21.83 -8.49 -9.96
N ALA A 397 -21.23 -7.33 -9.65
CA ALA A 397 -21.92 -6.04 -9.55
C ALA A 397 -21.57 -5.08 -10.70
N GLN A 398 -21.41 -5.59 -11.94
CA GLN A 398 -21.01 -4.80 -13.12
C GLN A 398 -21.99 -3.68 -13.49
N ASP A 399 -23.22 -3.76 -13.00
CA ASP A 399 -24.25 -2.74 -13.13
C ASP A 399 -23.81 -1.40 -12.49
N VAL A 400 -23.16 -1.46 -11.33
CA VAL A 400 -22.77 -0.29 -10.53
C VAL A 400 -21.28 -0.21 -10.19
N ILE A 401 -20.50 -1.23 -10.52
CA ILE A 401 -19.05 -1.28 -10.20
C ILE A 401 -18.24 -1.47 -11.48
N TYR A 402 -17.17 -0.69 -11.62
CA TYR A 402 -16.04 -0.97 -12.48
C TYR A 402 -14.87 -1.49 -11.61
N PRO A 403 -14.60 -2.81 -11.64
CA PRO A 403 -13.58 -3.41 -10.79
C PRO A 403 -12.16 -3.11 -11.28
N GLN A 404 -11.27 -2.79 -10.31
CA GLN A 404 -9.85 -2.57 -10.53
C GLN A 404 -9.08 -3.51 -9.60
N PHE A 405 -8.39 -4.51 -10.15
CA PHE A 405 -7.71 -5.55 -9.36
C PHE A 405 -6.21 -5.31 -9.26
N ALA A 406 -5.75 -4.83 -8.10
CA ALA A 406 -4.34 -4.57 -7.85
C ALA A 406 -3.66 -5.82 -7.26
N THR A 407 -2.73 -6.40 -8.00
CA THR A 407 -1.96 -7.58 -7.56
C THR A 407 -0.64 -7.70 -8.31
N HIS A 408 0.39 -8.27 -7.65
CA HIS A 408 1.64 -8.71 -8.28
C HIS A 408 1.77 -10.25 -8.27
N ASN A 409 0.72 -10.94 -7.86
CA ASN A 409 0.70 -12.40 -7.73
C ASN A 409 0.07 -13.04 -8.97
N ALA A 410 0.84 -13.83 -9.72
CA ALA A 410 0.39 -14.48 -10.96
C ALA A 410 -0.79 -15.44 -10.72
N GLN A 411 -0.86 -16.13 -9.58
CA GLN A 411 -1.97 -17.02 -9.25
C GLN A 411 -3.25 -16.22 -9.03
N THR A 412 -3.20 -15.12 -8.26
CA THR A 412 -4.34 -14.21 -8.06
C THR A 412 -4.80 -13.59 -9.39
N LEU A 413 -3.85 -13.16 -10.24
CA LEU A 413 -4.13 -12.62 -11.58
C LEU A 413 -4.85 -13.65 -12.45
N SER A 414 -4.33 -14.89 -12.50
CA SER A 414 -4.92 -15.99 -13.27
C SER A 414 -6.33 -16.33 -12.80
N THR A 415 -6.55 -16.32 -11.47
CA THR A 415 -7.87 -16.54 -10.87
C THR A 415 -8.87 -15.49 -11.33
N ILE A 416 -8.52 -14.20 -11.25
CA ILE A 416 -9.39 -13.11 -11.67
C ILE A 416 -9.67 -13.18 -13.16
N TYR A 417 -8.66 -13.45 -13.98
CA TYR A 417 -8.81 -13.56 -15.43
C TYR A 417 -9.85 -14.60 -15.81
N HIS A 418 -9.80 -15.78 -15.19
CA HIS A 418 -10.79 -16.84 -15.43
C HIS A 418 -12.18 -16.53 -14.86
N LEU A 419 -12.28 -15.89 -13.69
CA LEU A 419 -13.56 -15.46 -13.11
C LEU A 419 -14.23 -14.34 -13.89
N ALA A 420 -13.44 -13.52 -14.55
CA ALA A 420 -13.94 -12.31 -15.21
C ALA A 420 -14.54 -12.56 -16.60
N GLN A 421 -14.42 -13.71 -17.20
CA GLN A 421 -14.90 -14.12 -18.53
C GLN A 421 -15.93 -13.17 -19.18
N GLY A 422 -15.47 -12.31 -20.10
CA GLY A 422 -16.35 -11.37 -20.82
C GLY A 422 -16.81 -10.15 -20.02
N LYS A 423 -16.38 -9.98 -18.78
CA LYS A 423 -16.71 -8.82 -17.93
C LYS A 423 -15.71 -7.68 -18.11
N HIS A 424 -16.17 -6.46 -17.86
CA HIS A 424 -15.32 -5.27 -17.95
C HIS A 424 -14.61 -5.03 -16.62
N PHE A 425 -13.28 -5.00 -16.64
CA PHE A 425 -12.42 -4.73 -15.49
C PHE A 425 -11.03 -4.29 -15.95
N GLU A 426 -10.20 -3.86 -15.02
CA GLU A 426 -8.77 -3.67 -15.27
C GLU A 426 -7.93 -4.30 -14.17
N PHE A 427 -6.72 -4.68 -14.51
CA PHE A 427 -5.69 -4.94 -13.52
C PHE A 427 -4.96 -3.67 -13.13
N GLN A 428 -4.30 -3.71 -11.95
CA GLN A 428 -3.41 -2.65 -11.51
C GLN A 428 -2.11 -3.22 -10.95
N CYS A 429 -1.02 -2.49 -11.15
CA CYS A 429 0.27 -2.80 -10.55
C CYS A 429 0.95 -1.52 -10.05
N LEU A 430 1.94 -1.70 -9.18
CA LEU A 430 2.79 -0.61 -8.72
C LEU A 430 3.91 -0.36 -9.72
N HIS A 431 4.23 0.91 -9.95
CA HIS A 431 5.38 1.30 -10.75
C HIS A 431 6.68 0.69 -10.19
N GLY A 432 7.50 0.14 -11.07
CA GLY A 432 8.77 -0.48 -10.72
C GLY A 432 8.70 -1.89 -10.13
N MET A 433 7.50 -2.49 -10.01
CA MET A 433 7.34 -3.81 -9.38
C MET A 433 6.61 -4.84 -10.24
N GLY A 434 5.64 -4.42 -11.03
CA GLY A 434 4.70 -5.33 -11.67
C GLY A 434 4.85 -5.46 -13.18
N GLU A 435 5.60 -4.59 -13.81
CA GLU A 435 5.61 -4.44 -15.28
C GLU A 435 5.99 -5.74 -16.01
N THR A 436 6.99 -6.48 -15.52
CA THR A 436 7.41 -7.74 -16.13
C THR A 436 6.28 -8.78 -16.21
N LEU A 437 5.43 -8.84 -15.17
CA LEU A 437 4.26 -9.72 -15.16
C LEU A 437 3.19 -9.19 -16.12
N TYR A 438 2.95 -7.89 -16.13
CA TYR A 438 1.88 -7.30 -16.93
C TYR A 438 2.25 -7.07 -18.39
N ASP A 439 3.52 -7.08 -18.74
CA ASP A 439 3.97 -7.14 -20.14
C ASP A 439 3.48 -8.45 -20.83
N GLU A 440 3.12 -9.49 -20.05
CA GLU A 440 2.48 -10.72 -20.53
C GLU A 440 0.94 -10.68 -20.51
N VAL A 441 0.34 -9.59 -20.07
CA VAL A 441 -1.12 -9.41 -19.91
C VAL A 441 -1.66 -8.37 -20.88
N VAL A 442 -0.97 -7.24 -21.02
CA VAL A 442 -1.41 -6.08 -21.81
C VAL A 442 -1.13 -6.31 -23.30
N GLY A 443 -2.03 -5.84 -24.15
CA GLY A 443 -1.90 -5.89 -25.60
C GLY A 443 -2.51 -7.13 -26.26
N SER A 444 -2.83 -7.02 -27.55
CA SER A 444 -3.57 -8.02 -28.33
C SER A 444 -2.85 -9.35 -28.51
N ASN A 445 -1.53 -9.37 -28.37
CA ASN A 445 -0.72 -10.60 -28.46
C ASN A 445 -0.67 -11.38 -27.14
N ASN A 446 -1.24 -10.83 -26.06
CA ASN A 446 -1.26 -11.40 -24.71
C ASN A 446 -2.70 -11.67 -24.27
N LEU A 447 -3.01 -11.48 -22.99
CA LEU A 447 -4.38 -11.67 -22.46
C LEU A 447 -5.34 -10.55 -22.88
N ASN A 448 -4.84 -9.47 -23.45
CA ASN A 448 -5.58 -8.30 -23.91
C ASN A 448 -6.44 -7.65 -22.82
N VAL A 449 -5.92 -7.60 -21.60
CA VAL A 449 -6.55 -6.93 -20.47
C VAL A 449 -5.77 -5.66 -20.15
N GLN A 450 -6.49 -4.55 -19.92
CA GLN A 450 -5.90 -3.28 -19.53
C GLN A 450 -5.22 -3.40 -18.17
N CYS A 451 -4.04 -2.80 -18.03
CA CYS A 451 -3.38 -2.62 -16.73
C CYS A 451 -3.16 -1.13 -16.47
N ARG A 452 -3.52 -0.69 -15.25
CA ARG A 452 -3.26 0.67 -14.76
C ARG A 452 -2.10 0.64 -13.77
N ILE A 453 -1.05 1.37 -14.07
CA ILE A 453 0.13 1.50 -13.21
C ILE A 453 -0.16 2.58 -12.15
N TYR A 454 -0.08 2.20 -10.88
CA TYR A 454 -0.06 3.15 -9.78
C TYR A 454 1.31 3.83 -9.75
N ALA A 455 1.33 5.12 -10.03
CA ALA A 455 2.51 5.87 -10.41
C ALA A 455 2.79 7.02 -9.43
N PRO A 456 3.68 6.82 -8.45
CA PRO A 456 4.09 7.87 -7.53
C PRO A 456 4.81 9.00 -8.26
N VAL A 457 4.47 10.24 -7.89
CA VAL A 457 5.03 11.47 -8.44
C VAL A 457 5.49 12.37 -7.31
N GLY A 458 6.73 12.78 -7.32
CA GLY A 458 7.29 13.67 -6.30
C GLY A 458 8.79 13.52 -6.14
N SER A 459 9.36 14.40 -5.32
CA SER A 459 10.78 14.40 -5.03
C SER A 459 11.14 13.27 -4.03
N TYR A 460 12.41 12.92 -3.97
CA TYR A 460 12.92 11.93 -3.01
C TYR A 460 12.60 12.32 -1.54
N GLN A 461 12.41 13.60 -1.24
CA GLN A 461 12.10 14.08 0.12
C GLN A 461 10.72 13.63 0.62
N THR A 462 9.76 13.47 -0.28
CA THR A 462 8.40 13.02 0.03
C THR A 462 8.20 11.51 -0.14
N LEU A 463 9.24 10.81 -0.62
CA LEU A 463 9.18 9.39 -0.99
C LEU A 463 9.22 8.44 0.22
N LEU A 464 9.72 8.86 1.38
CA LEU A 464 10.13 7.97 2.47
C LEU A 464 9.03 6.99 2.91
N ALA A 465 7.85 7.49 3.26
CA ALA A 465 6.76 6.64 3.75
C ALA A 465 6.31 5.61 2.70
N TYR A 466 6.24 6.04 1.43
CA TYR A 466 5.92 5.16 0.31
C TYR A 466 7.02 4.10 0.12
N LEU A 467 8.30 4.50 0.12
CA LEU A 467 9.44 3.62 -0.10
C LEU A 467 9.52 2.54 0.97
N VAL A 468 9.41 2.89 2.26
CA VAL A 468 9.46 1.94 3.38
C VAL A 468 8.40 0.85 3.22
N ARG A 469 7.15 1.21 2.89
CA ARG A 469 6.10 0.21 2.65
C ARG A 469 6.42 -0.71 1.47
N ARG A 470 6.99 -0.18 0.38
CA ARG A 470 7.39 -1.00 -0.79
C ARG A 470 8.54 -1.94 -0.45
N LEU A 471 9.48 -1.47 0.35
CA LEU A 471 10.62 -2.29 0.78
C LEU A 471 10.17 -3.43 1.71
N LEU A 472 9.29 -3.14 2.67
CA LEU A 472 8.70 -4.17 3.54
C LEU A 472 7.89 -5.19 2.73
N GLU A 473 7.11 -4.74 1.74
CA GLU A 473 6.36 -5.64 0.86
C GLU A 473 7.27 -6.54 0.03
N ASN A 474 8.31 -5.99 -0.58
CA ASN A 474 9.26 -6.74 -1.41
C ASN A 474 10.14 -7.67 -0.57
N GLY A 475 10.51 -7.26 0.65
CA GLY A 475 11.35 -8.03 1.55
C GLY A 475 10.64 -9.13 2.33
N ALA A 476 9.31 -9.11 2.35
CA ALA A 476 8.57 -10.16 3.05
C ALA A 476 8.73 -11.51 2.34
N ASN A 477 9.18 -12.55 3.06
CA ASN A 477 9.32 -13.91 2.53
C ASN A 477 8.01 -14.47 1.94
N GLY A 478 6.88 -13.96 2.36
CA GLY A 478 5.56 -14.29 1.82
C GLY A 478 5.16 -13.50 0.57
N SER A 479 5.95 -12.50 0.15
CA SER A 479 5.67 -11.71 -1.06
C SER A 479 5.86 -12.56 -2.31
N PHE A 480 4.89 -12.52 -3.23
CA PHE A 480 5.02 -13.24 -4.51
C PHE A 480 6.17 -12.67 -5.35
N VAL A 481 6.44 -11.38 -5.27
CA VAL A 481 7.55 -10.73 -5.97
C VAL A 481 8.90 -11.28 -5.50
N ASN A 482 9.01 -11.62 -4.21
CA ASN A 482 10.19 -12.29 -3.66
C ASN A 482 10.21 -13.79 -4.00
N GLN A 483 9.09 -14.48 -3.83
CA GLN A 483 8.98 -15.92 -4.10
C GLN A 483 9.21 -16.29 -5.57
N ILE A 484 8.81 -15.44 -6.52
CA ILE A 484 8.98 -15.74 -7.95
C ILE A 484 10.45 -15.79 -8.37
N VAL A 485 11.34 -15.11 -7.66
CA VAL A 485 12.78 -15.09 -7.92
C VAL A 485 13.54 -16.18 -7.15
N ASP A 486 12.92 -16.79 -6.15
CA ASP A 486 13.52 -17.90 -5.41
C ASP A 486 13.48 -19.16 -6.28
N GLU A 487 14.65 -19.59 -6.76
CA GLU A 487 14.80 -20.78 -7.61
C GLU A 487 14.56 -22.10 -6.83
N ASN A 488 14.62 -22.06 -5.49
CA ASN A 488 14.31 -23.22 -4.67
C ASN A 488 12.80 -23.49 -4.59
N LEU A 489 11.95 -22.51 -4.87
CA LEU A 489 10.51 -22.69 -4.94
C LEU A 489 10.10 -23.23 -6.31
N SER A 490 9.39 -24.36 -6.31
CA SER A 490 8.86 -24.92 -7.55
C SER A 490 7.76 -24.02 -8.15
N ILE A 491 7.56 -24.10 -9.46
CA ILE A 491 6.45 -23.39 -10.11
C ILE A 491 5.10 -23.89 -9.62
N ASP A 492 5.01 -25.17 -9.24
CA ASP A 492 3.81 -25.77 -8.66
C ASP A 492 3.47 -25.18 -7.29
N ASP A 493 4.47 -24.88 -6.43
CA ASP A 493 4.27 -24.21 -5.15
C ASP A 493 3.71 -22.79 -5.33
N LEU A 494 4.20 -22.07 -6.34
CA LEU A 494 3.73 -20.73 -6.69
C LEU A 494 2.32 -20.74 -7.30
N ALA A 495 1.94 -21.83 -7.97
CA ALA A 495 0.62 -22.01 -8.58
C ALA A 495 -0.41 -22.66 -7.63
N CYS A 496 -0.04 -22.89 -6.36
CA CYS A 496 -0.92 -23.57 -5.41
C CYS A 496 -2.14 -22.68 -5.05
N ASP A 497 -3.32 -23.34 -5.04
CA ASP A 497 -4.59 -22.70 -4.71
C ASP A 497 -4.63 -22.13 -3.27
N PRO A 498 -4.96 -20.85 -3.06
CA PRO A 498 -5.12 -20.27 -1.73
C PRO A 498 -6.21 -20.95 -0.88
N VAL A 499 -7.26 -21.49 -1.51
CA VAL A 499 -8.32 -22.23 -0.81
C VAL A 499 -7.75 -23.49 -0.16
N ALA A 500 -6.99 -24.27 -0.92
CA ALA A 500 -6.32 -25.46 -0.40
C ALA A 500 -5.34 -25.12 0.74
N LYS A 501 -4.55 -24.06 0.59
CA LYS A 501 -3.65 -23.58 1.65
C LYS A 501 -4.40 -23.13 2.91
N ALA A 502 -5.54 -22.45 2.77
CA ALA A 502 -6.36 -22.02 3.90
C ALA A 502 -7.03 -23.21 4.63
N GLN A 503 -7.42 -24.25 3.90
CA GLN A 503 -7.97 -25.48 4.47
C GLN A 503 -6.95 -26.21 5.36
N ILE A 504 -5.67 -26.24 4.97
CA ILE A 504 -4.59 -26.84 5.78
C ILE A 504 -4.49 -26.14 7.14
N THR A 505 -4.66 -24.84 7.19
CA THR A 505 -4.61 -24.09 8.45
C THR A 505 -5.92 -24.14 9.23
N ALA A 506 -6.99 -24.70 8.67
CA ALA A 506 -8.35 -24.71 9.22
C ALA A 506 -8.83 -23.32 9.69
N GLY A 507 -8.31 -22.26 9.08
CA GLY A 507 -8.62 -20.87 9.44
C GLY A 507 -7.93 -20.34 10.71
N THR A 508 -7.11 -21.15 11.38
CA THR A 508 -6.46 -20.75 12.62
C THR A 508 -5.50 -19.57 12.44
N MET A 509 -5.46 -18.69 13.43
CA MET A 509 -4.54 -17.57 13.46
C MET A 509 -3.07 -18.01 13.39
N HIS A 510 -2.18 -17.09 13.03
CA HIS A 510 -0.75 -17.35 13.00
C HIS A 510 -0.22 -17.63 14.41
N PRO A 511 0.44 -18.78 14.69
CA PRO A 511 0.79 -19.21 16.05
C PRO A 511 1.79 -18.29 16.75
N LYS A 512 2.60 -17.54 15.99
CA LYS A 512 3.57 -16.56 16.52
C LYS A 512 2.98 -15.18 16.73
N ILE A 513 1.69 -14.97 16.45
CA ILE A 513 1.01 -13.70 16.61
C ILE A 513 -0.14 -13.91 17.61
N PRO A 514 0.12 -13.81 18.92
CA PRO A 514 -0.92 -13.97 19.93
C PRO A 514 -1.93 -12.84 19.83
N LEU A 515 -3.15 -13.06 20.33
CA LEU A 515 -4.11 -11.95 20.48
C LEU A 515 -3.51 -10.82 21.32
N PRO A 516 -3.83 -9.55 21.03
CA PRO A 516 -3.26 -8.41 21.74
C PRO A 516 -3.38 -8.51 23.27
N VAL A 517 -4.51 -8.99 23.79
CA VAL A 517 -4.72 -9.21 25.22
C VAL A 517 -3.77 -10.25 25.83
N LYS A 518 -3.28 -11.20 25.02
CA LYS A 518 -2.35 -12.28 25.42
C LYS A 518 -0.88 -11.99 25.06
N LEU A 519 -0.53 -10.77 24.74
CA LEU A 519 0.80 -10.38 24.27
C LEU A 519 1.94 -10.80 25.22
N PHE A 520 1.67 -10.78 26.53
CA PHE A 520 2.63 -11.13 27.58
C PHE A 520 2.48 -12.56 28.10
N ALA A 521 1.80 -13.42 27.34
CA ALA A 521 1.55 -14.83 27.67
C ALA A 521 0.94 -15.01 29.07
N GLU A 522 1.53 -15.88 29.90
CA GLU A 522 1.06 -16.15 31.28
C GLU A 522 1.52 -15.12 32.31
N GLN A 523 2.47 -14.25 31.98
CA GLN A 523 3.02 -13.27 32.92
C GLN A 523 1.99 -12.24 33.39
N ARG A 524 1.19 -11.73 32.45
CA ARG A 524 0.09 -10.81 32.72
C ARG A 524 -0.78 -10.62 31.49
N GLN A 525 -1.99 -10.15 31.66
CA GLN A 525 -2.79 -9.65 30.56
C GLN A 525 -2.26 -8.29 30.09
N ASN A 526 -2.38 -8.02 28.80
CA ASN A 526 -2.12 -6.68 28.28
C ASN A 526 -3.22 -5.70 28.74
N SER A 527 -2.87 -4.44 28.93
CA SER A 527 -3.84 -3.40 29.27
C SER A 527 -4.80 -3.18 28.10
N LYS A 528 -6.10 -3.16 28.40
CA LYS A 528 -7.13 -2.85 27.41
C LYS A 528 -7.30 -1.33 27.33
N GLY A 529 -7.13 -0.76 26.14
CA GLY A 529 -7.49 0.62 25.81
C GLY A 529 -8.90 0.74 25.25
N TYR A 530 -9.41 1.97 25.14
CA TYR A 530 -10.61 2.26 24.38
C TYR A 530 -10.22 2.60 22.95
N ASP A 531 -10.88 1.98 21.97
CA ASP A 531 -10.73 2.37 20.58
C ASP A 531 -11.66 3.56 20.26
N LEU A 532 -11.07 4.75 20.25
CA LEU A 532 -11.78 6.00 19.94
C LEU A 532 -12.05 6.18 18.43
N THR A 533 -11.76 5.16 17.62
CA THR A 533 -12.03 5.14 16.17
C THR A 533 -13.16 4.18 15.82
N ASP A 534 -13.65 3.39 16.79
CA ASP A 534 -14.80 2.51 16.64
C ASP A 534 -16.08 3.21 17.15
N ALA A 535 -17.03 3.43 16.24
CA ALA A 535 -18.27 4.13 16.55
C ALA A 535 -19.12 3.42 17.62
N ILE A 536 -19.08 2.08 17.69
CA ILE A 536 -19.80 1.31 18.71
C ILE A 536 -19.14 1.49 20.09
N HIS A 537 -17.81 1.42 20.15
CA HIS A 537 -17.06 1.69 21.38
C HIS A 537 -17.30 3.12 21.89
N LEU A 538 -17.27 4.11 20.98
CA LEU A 538 -17.57 5.50 21.35
C LEU A 538 -18.98 5.67 21.90
N LYS A 539 -19.98 5.02 21.28
CA LYS A 539 -21.36 5.06 21.76
C LYS A 539 -21.51 4.44 23.15
N THR A 540 -20.84 3.34 23.40
CA THR A 540 -20.82 2.68 24.71
C THR A 540 -20.17 3.58 25.76
N LEU A 541 -18.99 4.13 25.45
CA LEU A 541 -18.26 5.03 26.34
C LEU A 541 -19.07 6.30 26.65
N GLU A 542 -19.76 6.88 25.65
CA GLU A 542 -20.63 8.03 25.83
C GLU A 542 -21.78 7.71 26.77
N ALA A 543 -22.42 6.54 26.62
CA ALA A 543 -23.49 6.10 27.52
C ALA A 543 -22.99 5.90 28.95
N GLU A 544 -21.82 5.28 29.14
CA GLU A 544 -21.21 5.09 30.45
C GLU A 544 -20.85 6.42 31.11
N LEU A 545 -20.21 7.34 30.40
CA LEU A 545 -19.84 8.66 30.93
C LEU A 545 -21.08 9.49 31.31
N ASN A 546 -22.16 9.41 30.55
CA ASN A 546 -23.39 10.13 30.86
C ASN A 546 -24.08 9.64 32.13
N GLN A 547 -23.85 8.38 32.58
CA GLN A 547 -24.32 7.91 33.88
C GLN A 547 -23.67 8.67 35.05
N PHE A 548 -22.45 9.16 34.85
CA PHE A 548 -21.70 9.91 35.88
C PHE A 548 -21.85 11.44 35.74
N ALA A 549 -22.43 11.94 34.67
CA ALA A 549 -22.53 13.38 34.39
C ALA A 549 -23.30 14.17 35.47
N SER A 550 -24.21 13.51 36.19
CA SER A 550 -25.00 14.11 37.29
C SER A 550 -24.38 13.92 38.67
N GLN A 551 -23.30 13.15 38.79
CA GLN A 551 -22.66 12.88 40.07
C GLN A 551 -21.78 14.05 40.50
N GLN A 552 -21.95 14.49 41.76
CA GLN A 552 -21.07 15.49 42.37
C GLN A 552 -20.00 14.77 43.20
N TYR A 553 -18.75 14.92 42.74
CA TYR A 553 -17.60 14.41 43.48
C TYR A 553 -17.06 15.49 44.40
N ARG A 554 -16.86 15.18 45.69
CA ARG A 554 -16.18 16.05 46.67
C ARG A 554 -14.88 15.38 47.05
N ALA A 555 -13.76 16.10 46.89
CA ALA A 555 -12.50 15.71 47.50
C ALA A 555 -12.58 16.03 49.02
N GLU A 556 -12.36 15.02 49.88
CA GLU A 556 -12.22 15.19 51.32
C GLU A 556 -10.77 15.48 51.70
#